data_fc3ffcd5e8bbf74fecab0286e03af533
#
_entry.id   fc3ffcd5e8bbf74fecab0286e03af533
#
_cell.length_a   1.000
_cell.length_b   1.000
_cell.length_c   1.000
_cell.angle_alpha   90.00
_cell.angle_beta   90.00
_cell.angle_gamma   90.00
#
_symmetry.space_group_name_H-M   'P 1'
#
loop_
_entity.id
_entity.type
_entity.pdbx_description
1 polymer ?
#
loop_
_entity_poly.entity_id
_entity_poly.type
_entity_poly.pdbx_seq_one_letter_code
_entity_poly.pdbx_strand_id
1 'polypeptide(L)'
;EINAEQVLAGVDASKYQDTNDSPQAELYDQYREKNEEELKQDIQQNWNIFQDQILINGFSGSSSLNLVDLMIDQDVNLEYPRDTNLKTEVTLNQNEFTIQFVTELGPVVIRQFENIKKENIIFSTYLQPGEISAELSSQSNATVSQTIVEYIILGIEHIVPKGLDHILFIFGVFFFAVK
;
A
#
# COMPACT_ATOMS: atom_id res chain seq x y z
N GLU A 1 4.29 0.86 -4.31
CA GLU A 1 4.61 2.17 -3.71
C GLU A 1 4.52 2.05 -2.20
N ILE A 2 5.53 2.51 -1.48
CA ILE A 2 5.67 2.30 -0.03
C ILE A 2 6.49 3.44 0.59
N ASN A 3 6.27 3.74 1.86
CA ASN A 3 7.19 4.55 2.67
C ASN A 3 8.34 3.65 3.15
N ALA A 4 9.46 3.65 2.42
CA ALA A 4 10.59 2.77 2.71
C ALA A 4 11.30 3.14 4.02
N GLU A 5 11.38 4.42 4.36
CA GLU A 5 11.97 4.90 5.60
C GLU A 5 11.20 4.37 6.83
N GLN A 6 9.87 4.32 6.72
CA GLN A 6 9.01 3.78 7.76
C GLN A 6 9.26 2.28 7.98
N VAL A 7 9.40 1.53 6.89
CA VAL A 7 9.72 0.10 6.96
C VAL A 7 11.10 -0.14 7.55
N LEU A 8 12.12 0.61 7.11
CA LEU A 8 13.49 0.50 7.63
C LEU A 8 13.58 0.88 9.10
N ALA A 9 12.84 1.88 9.53
CA ALA A 9 12.81 2.30 10.93
C ALA A 9 11.98 1.35 11.81
N GLY A 10 11.14 0.49 11.22
CA GLY A 10 10.25 -0.40 11.95
C GLY A 10 9.08 0.33 12.62
N VAL A 11 8.60 1.42 12.02
CA VAL A 11 7.42 2.14 12.51
C VAL A 11 6.15 1.36 12.18
N ASP A 12 5.33 1.10 13.19
CA ASP A 12 4.06 0.40 13.05
C ASP A 12 2.96 1.39 12.61
N ALA A 13 2.67 1.43 11.29
CA ALA A 13 1.66 2.31 10.70
C ALA A 13 0.22 1.96 11.11
N SER A 14 -0.01 0.77 11.65
CA SER A 14 -1.32 0.40 12.17
C SER A 14 -1.64 1.07 13.51
N LYS A 15 -0.61 1.45 14.27
CA LYS A 15 -0.73 2.08 15.59
C LYS A 15 -0.51 3.58 15.56
N TYR A 16 0.42 4.05 14.75
CA TYR A 16 0.85 5.44 14.72
C TYR A 16 0.44 6.10 13.42
N GLN A 17 -0.55 7.02 13.46
CA GLN A 17 -0.93 7.83 12.30
C GLN A 17 0.09 8.95 12.05
N ASP A 18 0.68 9.47 13.12
CA ASP A 18 1.81 10.38 13.06
C ASP A 18 3.07 9.63 13.48
N THR A 19 4.07 9.61 12.62
CA THR A 19 5.35 8.94 12.87
C THR A 19 6.10 9.54 14.06
N ASN A 20 5.85 10.81 14.40
CA ASN A 20 6.43 11.48 15.56
C ASN A 20 5.97 10.88 16.90
N ASP A 21 4.81 10.24 16.92
CA ASP A 21 4.28 9.57 18.11
C ASP A 21 4.88 8.16 18.32
N SER A 22 5.63 7.67 17.33
CA SER A 22 6.27 6.35 17.38
C SER A 22 7.54 6.37 18.23
N PRO A 23 7.81 5.30 18.99
CA PRO A 23 9.12 5.12 19.64
C PRO A 23 10.31 5.11 18.65
N GLN A 24 10.06 4.88 17.37
CA GLN A 24 11.04 4.87 16.29
C GLN A 24 11.15 6.22 15.54
N ALA A 25 10.51 7.28 16.02
CA ALA A 25 10.50 8.59 15.35
C ALA A 25 11.90 9.10 15.01
N GLU A 26 12.83 9.07 15.97
CA GLU A 26 14.21 9.53 15.76
C GLU A 26 14.94 8.72 14.66
N LEU A 27 14.75 7.40 14.62
CA LEU A 27 15.35 6.55 13.57
C LEU A 27 14.68 6.80 12.21
N TYR A 28 13.37 7.02 12.20
CA TYR A 28 12.64 7.40 11.00
C TYR A 28 13.17 8.70 10.41
N ASP A 29 13.39 9.72 11.23
CA ASP A 29 13.93 11.01 10.81
C ASP A 29 15.35 10.87 10.24
N GLN A 30 16.19 10.02 10.84
CA GLN A 30 17.53 9.72 10.31
C GLN A 30 17.48 9.10 8.90
N TYR A 31 16.51 8.22 8.61
CA TYR A 31 16.32 7.71 7.25
C TYR A 31 15.76 8.78 6.30
N ARG A 32 14.92 9.68 6.79
CA ARG A 32 14.37 10.81 6.03
C ARG A 32 15.44 11.80 5.57
N GLU A 33 16.48 12.00 6.37
CA GLU A 33 17.59 12.90 6.06
C GLU A 33 18.57 12.33 5.01
N LYS A 34 18.53 11.03 4.75
CA LYS A 34 19.41 10.39 3.76
C LYS A 34 19.07 10.81 2.34
N ASN A 35 20.10 10.95 1.51
CA ASN A 35 19.91 11.15 0.08
C ASN A 35 19.42 9.86 -0.61
N GLU A 36 19.01 9.99 -1.87
CA GLU A 36 18.47 8.89 -2.67
C GLU A 36 19.40 7.68 -2.73
N GLU A 37 20.70 7.89 -2.96
CA GLU A 37 21.68 6.82 -3.11
C GLU A 37 21.92 6.08 -1.79
N GLU A 38 22.03 6.79 -0.68
CA GLU A 38 22.16 6.22 0.65
C GLU A 38 20.94 5.37 1.03
N LEU A 39 19.74 5.89 0.76
CA LEU A 39 18.51 5.16 1.04
C LEU A 39 18.35 3.93 0.15
N LYS A 40 18.73 4.00 -1.13
CA LYS A 40 18.77 2.84 -2.03
C LYS A 40 19.71 1.75 -1.51
N GLN A 41 20.87 2.13 -1.04
CA GLN A 41 21.81 1.18 -0.45
C GLN A 41 21.24 0.50 0.80
N ASP A 42 20.61 1.28 1.68
CA ASP A 42 19.97 0.72 2.88
C ASP A 42 18.86 -0.26 2.53
N ILE A 43 18.00 0.06 1.57
CA ILE A 43 16.94 -0.83 1.10
C ILE A 43 17.52 -2.12 0.54
N GLN A 44 18.56 -2.03 -0.29
CA GLN A 44 19.20 -3.21 -0.89
C GLN A 44 19.88 -4.10 0.14
N GLN A 45 20.59 -3.50 1.11
CA GLN A 45 21.26 -4.23 2.17
C GLN A 45 20.29 -4.91 3.15
N ASN A 46 19.12 -4.31 3.35
CA ASN A 46 18.07 -4.78 4.25
C ASN A 46 16.85 -5.32 3.50
N TRP A 47 17.04 -5.84 2.28
CA TRP A 47 15.94 -6.30 1.43
C TRP A 47 15.06 -7.37 2.09
N ASN A 48 15.65 -8.20 2.94
CA ASN A 48 14.90 -9.19 3.72
C ASN A 48 13.80 -8.56 4.59
N ILE A 49 14.00 -7.35 5.13
CA ILE A 49 12.98 -6.64 5.92
C ILE A 49 11.74 -6.37 5.03
N PHE A 50 11.95 -5.98 3.79
CA PHE A 50 10.86 -5.72 2.83
C PHE A 50 10.18 -7.02 2.36
N GLN A 51 10.94 -8.09 2.16
CA GLN A 51 10.39 -9.40 1.81
C GLN A 51 9.45 -9.93 2.90
N ASP A 52 9.84 -9.74 4.16
CA ASP A 52 9.06 -10.20 5.32
C ASP A 52 7.74 -9.43 5.51
N GLN A 53 7.59 -8.26 4.85
CA GLN A 53 6.34 -7.49 4.89
C GLN A 53 5.23 -8.08 4.02
N ILE A 54 5.56 -8.96 3.08
CA ILE A 54 4.64 -9.42 2.05
C ILE A 54 4.58 -10.96 2.05
N LEU A 55 3.39 -11.48 2.34
CA LEU A 55 3.11 -12.92 2.29
C LEU A 55 2.30 -13.21 1.03
N ILE A 56 2.81 -14.07 0.15
CA ILE A 56 2.10 -14.50 -1.05
C ILE A 56 1.79 -15.99 -0.89
N ASN A 57 0.49 -16.34 -0.83
CA ASN A 57 0.04 -17.72 -0.71
C ASN A 57 -0.43 -18.23 -2.08
N GLY A 58 -0.24 -19.51 -2.33
CA GLY A 58 -0.51 -20.13 -3.64
C GLY A 58 0.74 -20.76 -4.23
N PHE A 59 1.78 -20.96 -3.40
CA PHE A 59 3.04 -21.58 -3.80
C PHE A 59 3.26 -22.93 -3.11
N SER A 60 3.76 -23.87 -3.87
CA SER A 60 4.45 -25.04 -3.31
C SER A 60 5.96 -24.74 -3.29
N GLY A 61 6.45 -24.13 -2.21
CA GLY A 61 7.86 -23.81 -2.01
C GLY A 61 8.08 -22.40 -1.44
N SER A 62 9.29 -22.11 -0.97
CA SER A 62 9.68 -20.76 -0.57
C SER A 62 9.91 -19.91 -1.82
N SER A 63 9.00 -18.99 -2.13
CA SER A 63 9.22 -17.99 -3.17
C SER A 63 9.82 -16.75 -2.52
N SER A 64 10.97 -16.34 -3.00
CA SER A 64 11.56 -15.06 -2.64
C SER A 64 11.08 -13.98 -3.63
N LEU A 65 10.71 -12.82 -3.09
CA LEU A 65 10.53 -11.62 -3.88
C LEU A 65 11.90 -11.10 -4.32
N ASN A 66 12.12 -11.02 -5.62
CA ASN A 66 13.36 -10.49 -6.16
C ASN A 66 13.17 -9.01 -6.50
N LEU A 67 13.99 -8.15 -5.92
CA LEU A 67 14.01 -6.72 -6.27
C LEU A 67 14.60 -6.56 -7.67
N VAL A 68 13.85 -5.97 -8.58
CA VAL A 68 14.25 -5.76 -9.98
C VAL A 68 14.64 -4.31 -10.22
N ASP A 69 13.86 -3.38 -9.62
CA ASP A 69 14.09 -1.95 -9.79
C ASP A 69 13.63 -1.20 -8.54
N LEU A 70 14.25 -0.05 -8.30
CA LEU A 70 14.03 0.79 -7.14
C LEU A 70 14.11 2.26 -7.55
N MET A 71 12.98 2.95 -7.44
CA MET A 71 12.89 4.38 -7.67
C MET A 71 12.42 5.08 -6.40
N ILE A 72 13.12 6.13 -6.01
CA ILE A 72 12.80 6.96 -4.86
C ILE A 72 12.57 8.38 -5.37
N ASP A 73 11.54 9.04 -4.85
CA ASP A 73 11.29 10.44 -5.16
C ASP A 73 12.49 11.30 -4.68
N GLN A 74 12.97 12.16 -5.58
CA GLN A 74 14.14 13.00 -5.32
C GLN A 74 13.83 14.23 -4.45
N ASP A 75 12.55 14.54 -4.28
CA ASP A 75 12.16 15.74 -3.53
C ASP A 75 12.27 15.47 -2.03
N VAL A 76 13.37 15.94 -1.43
CA VAL A 76 13.63 15.82 0.02
C VAL A 76 12.84 16.91 0.75
N ASN A 77 11.52 16.76 0.74
CA ASN A 77 10.65 17.56 1.60
C ASN A 77 10.35 16.79 2.88
N LEU A 78 10.93 17.21 4.00
CA LEU A 78 10.73 16.54 5.30
C LEU A 78 9.29 16.66 5.84
N GLU A 79 8.44 17.52 5.25
CA GLU A 79 7.03 17.64 5.64
C GLU A 79 6.18 16.44 5.18
N TYR A 80 6.59 15.78 4.07
CA TYR A 80 5.84 14.65 3.49
C TYR A 80 6.73 13.42 3.37
N PRO A 81 6.17 12.20 3.51
CA PRO A 81 6.88 10.96 3.20
C PRO A 81 7.33 10.96 1.74
N ARG A 82 8.52 10.41 1.46
CA ARG A 82 8.95 10.16 0.09
C ARG A 82 8.27 8.91 -0.46
N ASP A 83 7.83 8.99 -1.71
CA ASP A 83 7.31 7.84 -2.42
C ASP A 83 8.47 6.95 -2.89
N THR A 84 8.45 5.69 -2.45
CA THR A 84 9.39 4.67 -2.89
C THR A 84 8.66 3.63 -3.71
N ASN A 85 9.05 3.50 -4.97
CA ASN A 85 8.54 2.48 -5.89
C ASN A 85 9.49 1.30 -5.94
N LEU A 86 9.07 0.17 -5.38
CA LEU A 86 9.77 -1.11 -5.44
C LEU A 86 9.16 -1.95 -6.56
N LYS A 87 9.95 -2.30 -7.55
CA LYS A 87 9.58 -3.28 -8.57
C LYS A 87 10.16 -4.63 -8.21
N THR A 88 9.29 -5.58 -7.94
CA THR A 88 9.68 -6.94 -7.58
C THR A 88 9.14 -7.95 -8.56
N GLU A 89 9.82 -9.07 -8.68
CA GLU A 89 9.38 -10.23 -9.43
C GLU A 89 9.28 -11.44 -8.51
N VAL A 90 8.25 -12.25 -8.77
CA VAL A 90 8.04 -13.52 -8.10
C VAL A 90 7.59 -14.56 -9.13
N THR A 91 8.08 -15.79 -9.01
CA THR A 91 7.64 -16.88 -9.85
C THR A 91 6.45 -17.57 -9.22
N LEU A 92 5.30 -17.54 -9.91
CA LEU A 92 4.07 -18.21 -9.48
C LEU A 92 4.04 -19.63 -10.08
N ASN A 93 3.78 -20.63 -9.23
CA ASN A 93 3.59 -22.01 -9.66
C ASN A 93 2.12 -22.36 -9.92
N GLN A 94 1.21 -21.44 -9.58
CA GLN A 94 -0.25 -21.56 -9.75
C GLN A 94 -0.79 -20.30 -10.40
N ASN A 95 -1.95 -20.43 -11.05
CA ASN A 95 -2.61 -19.29 -11.68
C ASN A 95 -3.34 -18.40 -10.68
N GLU A 96 -3.70 -18.94 -9.51
CA GLU A 96 -4.43 -18.25 -8.45
C GLU A 96 -3.56 -18.13 -7.21
N PHE A 97 -3.58 -16.95 -6.60
CA PHE A 97 -2.78 -16.64 -5.41
C PHE A 97 -3.46 -15.55 -4.57
N THR A 98 -3.12 -15.47 -3.30
CA THR A 98 -3.52 -14.37 -2.41
C THR A 98 -2.30 -13.63 -1.92
N ILE A 99 -2.48 -12.34 -1.61
CA ILE A 99 -1.46 -11.48 -1.03
C ILE A 99 -1.94 -11.02 0.34
N GLN A 100 -1.04 -11.02 1.30
CA GLN A 100 -1.25 -10.44 2.61
C GLN A 100 -0.05 -9.56 2.94
N PHE A 101 -0.31 -8.40 3.48
CA PHE A 101 0.73 -7.55 4.04
C PHE A 101 0.71 -7.65 5.55
N VAL A 102 1.86 -7.53 6.19
CA VAL A 102 1.92 -7.52 7.66
C VAL A 102 1.13 -6.34 8.23
N THR A 103 0.63 -6.50 9.44
CA THR A 103 -0.22 -5.50 10.10
C THR A 103 0.48 -4.13 10.24
N GLU A 104 1.79 -4.15 10.47
CA GLU A 104 2.63 -2.99 10.72
C GLU A 104 2.74 -2.03 9.53
N LEU A 105 2.48 -2.49 8.31
CA LEU A 105 2.42 -1.62 7.14
C LEU A 105 1.19 -0.70 7.12
N GLY A 106 0.20 -0.99 7.97
CA GLY A 106 -1.07 -0.31 7.92
C GLY A 106 -1.94 -0.77 6.74
N PRO A 107 -2.91 0.05 6.32
CA PRO A 107 -3.80 -0.28 5.22
C PRO A 107 -3.09 -0.19 3.86
N VAL A 108 -3.42 -1.09 2.95
CA VAL A 108 -2.78 -1.20 1.63
C VAL A 108 -3.81 -1.24 0.52
N VAL A 109 -3.53 -0.59 -0.60
CA VAL A 109 -4.31 -0.69 -1.83
C VAL A 109 -3.62 -1.61 -2.81
N ILE A 110 -4.31 -2.68 -3.22
CA ILE A 110 -3.87 -3.56 -4.31
C ILE A 110 -4.56 -3.14 -5.59
N ARG A 111 -3.80 -3.00 -6.67
CA ARG A 111 -4.31 -2.82 -8.02
C ARG A 111 -3.68 -3.83 -8.95
N GLN A 112 -4.50 -4.62 -9.62
CA GLN A 112 -4.06 -5.52 -10.68
C GLN A 112 -4.32 -4.86 -12.03
N PHE A 113 -3.30 -4.89 -12.89
CA PHE A 113 -3.37 -4.34 -14.24
C PHE A 113 -3.38 -5.47 -15.26
N GLU A 114 -4.06 -5.24 -16.39
CA GLU A 114 -4.13 -6.18 -17.51
C GLU A 114 -2.76 -6.49 -18.10
N ASN A 115 -1.88 -5.50 -18.10
CA ASN A 115 -0.55 -5.62 -18.68
C ASN A 115 0.50 -4.79 -17.93
N ILE A 116 1.78 -5.02 -18.28
CA ILE A 116 2.93 -4.33 -17.68
C ILE A 116 2.90 -2.81 -17.91
N LYS A 117 2.23 -2.34 -18.96
CA LYS A 117 2.10 -0.89 -19.25
C LYS A 117 1.14 -0.17 -18.32
N LYS A 118 0.42 -0.90 -17.45
CA LYS A 118 -0.54 -0.36 -16.49
C LYS A 118 -1.67 0.46 -17.14
N GLU A 119 -2.11 0.07 -18.33
CA GLU A 119 -3.12 0.82 -19.10
C GLU A 119 -4.53 0.61 -18.54
N ASN A 120 -4.86 -0.63 -18.11
CA ASN A 120 -6.19 -0.97 -17.60
C ASN A 120 -6.09 -1.64 -16.23
N ILE A 121 -6.81 -1.11 -15.25
CA ILE A 121 -6.99 -1.76 -13.95
C ILE A 121 -8.11 -2.79 -14.11
N ILE A 122 -7.80 -4.07 -13.87
CA ILE A 122 -8.76 -5.18 -13.91
C ILE A 122 -9.29 -5.56 -12.53
N PHE A 123 -8.56 -5.20 -11.48
CA PHE A 123 -8.95 -5.42 -10.09
C PHE A 123 -8.33 -4.33 -9.20
N SER A 124 -9.06 -3.87 -8.21
CA SER A 124 -8.56 -2.97 -7.18
C SER A 124 -9.28 -3.25 -5.87
N THR A 125 -8.54 -3.37 -4.80
CA THR A 125 -9.10 -3.55 -3.46
C THR A 125 -8.27 -2.82 -2.41
N TYR A 126 -8.93 -2.48 -1.32
CA TYR A 126 -8.32 -1.92 -0.13
C TYR A 126 -8.29 -3.00 0.93
N LEU A 127 -7.12 -3.27 1.48
CA LEU A 127 -6.92 -4.22 2.57
C LEU A 127 -6.70 -3.49 3.88
N GLN A 128 -7.40 -3.94 4.91
CA GLN A 128 -7.11 -3.54 6.28
C GLN A 128 -5.76 -4.12 6.72
N PRO A 129 -5.12 -3.56 7.78
CA PRO A 129 -3.86 -4.07 8.29
C PRO A 129 -3.93 -5.58 8.58
N GLY A 130 -3.08 -6.37 7.95
CA GLY A 130 -3.02 -7.82 8.11
C GLY A 130 -4.11 -8.62 7.38
N GLU A 131 -4.97 -7.99 6.59
CA GLU A 131 -6.01 -8.66 5.81
C GLU A 131 -5.43 -9.41 4.62
N ILE A 132 -6.02 -10.57 4.30
CA ILE A 132 -5.66 -11.37 3.13
C ILE A 132 -6.51 -10.91 1.95
N SER A 133 -5.90 -10.69 0.79
CA SER A 133 -6.63 -10.35 -0.44
C SER A 133 -7.61 -11.44 -0.85
N ALA A 134 -8.62 -11.07 -1.65
CA ALA A 134 -9.32 -12.04 -2.47
C ALA A 134 -8.33 -12.79 -3.38
N GLU A 135 -8.74 -13.92 -3.95
CA GLU A 135 -7.95 -14.64 -4.93
C GLU A 135 -7.67 -13.77 -6.16
N LEU A 136 -6.40 -13.59 -6.44
CA LEU A 136 -5.88 -12.90 -7.61
C LEU A 136 -5.51 -13.95 -8.66
N SER A 137 -5.73 -13.65 -9.93
CA SER A 137 -5.36 -14.54 -11.02
C SER A 137 -4.25 -13.94 -11.88
N SER A 138 -3.26 -14.76 -12.22
CA SER A 138 -2.22 -14.38 -13.18
C SER A 138 -2.76 -14.26 -14.61
N GLN A 139 -3.98 -14.79 -14.87
CA GLN A 139 -4.70 -14.66 -16.15
C GLN A 139 -5.85 -13.67 -15.97
N SER A 140 -5.84 -12.58 -16.73
CA SER A 140 -6.82 -11.50 -16.65
C SER A 140 -8.22 -11.96 -17.13
N ASN A 141 -9.10 -12.30 -16.19
CA ASN A 141 -10.51 -12.61 -16.46
C ASN A 141 -11.50 -11.76 -15.65
N ALA A 142 -11.04 -10.65 -15.04
CA ALA A 142 -11.92 -9.79 -14.25
C ALA A 142 -12.90 -9.02 -15.15
N THR A 143 -14.18 -9.10 -14.83
CA THR A 143 -15.23 -8.34 -15.53
C THR A 143 -15.32 -6.91 -14.97
N VAL A 144 -15.44 -5.92 -15.84
CA VAL A 144 -15.55 -4.47 -15.50
C VAL A 144 -16.64 -4.19 -14.46
N SER A 145 -17.70 -5.00 -14.41
CA SER A 145 -18.82 -4.84 -13.45
C SER A 145 -18.41 -5.10 -11.99
N GLN A 146 -17.49 -6.01 -11.73
CA GLN A 146 -17.00 -6.30 -10.37
C GLN A 146 -16.19 -5.12 -9.84
N THR A 147 -15.35 -4.53 -10.67
CA THR A 147 -14.50 -3.38 -10.34
C THR A 147 -15.35 -2.15 -9.93
N ILE A 148 -16.49 -1.89 -10.61
CA ILE A 148 -17.37 -0.74 -10.30
C ILE A 148 -18.02 -0.91 -8.92
N VAL A 149 -18.52 -2.10 -8.59
CA VAL A 149 -19.15 -2.37 -7.30
C VAL A 149 -18.15 -2.22 -6.16
N GLU A 150 -16.92 -2.72 -6.34
CA GLU A 150 -15.83 -2.59 -5.35
C GLU A 150 -15.43 -1.14 -5.12
N TYR A 151 -15.33 -0.31 -6.16
CA TYR A 151 -15.07 1.12 -6.01
C TYR A 151 -16.18 1.86 -5.25
N ILE A 152 -17.45 1.48 -5.45
CA ILE A 152 -18.58 2.06 -4.70
C ILE A 152 -18.47 1.68 -3.22
N ILE A 153 -18.19 0.42 -2.92
CA ILE A 153 -18.02 -0.06 -1.53
C ILE A 153 -16.85 0.63 -0.86
N LEU A 154 -15.68 0.68 -1.53
CA LEU A 154 -14.49 1.40 -1.07
C LEU A 154 -14.78 2.88 -0.78
N GLY A 155 -15.51 3.54 -1.66
CA GLY A 155 -15.94 4.94 -1.47
C GLY A 155 -16.81 5.09 -0.23
N ILE A 156 -17.75 4.19 -0.02
CA ILE A 156 -18.64 4.20 1.15
C ILE A 156 -17.85 3.91 2.44
N GLU A 157 -17.01 2.88 2.45
CA GLU A 157 -16.20 2.52 3.63
C GLU A 157 -15.18 3.61 4.01
N HIS A 158 -14.66 4.34 3.04
CA HIS A 158 -13.75 5.45 3.31
C HIS A 158 -14.47 6.69 3.85
N ILE A 159 -15.67 6.97 3.35
CA ILE A 159 -16.43 8.18 3.69
C ILE A 159 -17.23 7.98 4.98
N VAL A 160 -17.85 6.82 5.17
CA VAL A 160 -18.81 6.61 6.30
C VAL A 160 -18.15 6.63 7.68
N PRO A 161 -16.99 5.94 7.95
CA PRO A 161 -16.42 5.97 9.30
C PRO A 161 -15.72 7.29 9.66
N LYS A 162 -15.07 7.95 8.67
CA LYS A 162 -14.22 9.13 8.91
C LYS A 162 -14.84 10.45 8.44
N GLY A 163 -15.92 10.39 7.66
CA GLY A 163 -16.56 11.54 7.02
C GLY A 163 -18.00 11.78 7.45
N LEU A 164 -18.49 11.15 8.53
CA LEU A 164 -19.84 11.41 9.05
C LEU A 164 -20.07 12.89 9.32
N ASP A 165 -19.06 13.60 9.78
CA ASP A 165 -19.12 15.05 10.01
C ASP A 165 -19.31 15.81 8.71
N HIS A 166 -18.66 15.40 7.62
CA HIS A 166 -18.83 16.01 6.29
C HIS A 166 -20.21 15.70 5.70
N ILE A 167 -20.71 14.49 5.89
CA ILE A 167 -22.06 14.11 5.45
C ILE A 167 -23.11 14.92 6.22
N LEU A 168 -22.97 15.01 7.54
CA LEU A 168 -23.84 15.82 8.39
C LEU A 168 -23.77 17.31 8.05
N PHE A 169 -22.59 17.82 7.72
CA PHE A 169 -22.40 19.19 7.28
C PHE A 169 -23.11 19.46 5.95
N ILE A 170 -22.97 18.59 4.97
CA ILE A 170 -23.66 18.69 3.65
C ILE A 170 -25.17 18.63 3.85
N PHE A 171 -25.68 17.70 4.66
CA PHE A 171 -27.10 17.64 5.01
C PHE A 171 -27.56 18.91 5.72
N GLY A 172 -26.77 19.41 6.67
CA GLY A 172 -27.05 20.66 7.37
C GLY A 172 -27.18 21.84 6.39
N VAL A 173 -26.21 22.01 5.51
CA VAL A 173 -26.23 23.08 4.48
C VAL A 173 -27.44 22.92 3.56
N PHE A 174 -27.73 21.69 3.09
CA PHE A 174 -28.87 21.42 2.22
C PHE A 174 -30.20 21.76 2.88
N PHE A 175 -30.43 21.33 4.12
CA PHE A 175 -31.67 21.61 4.84
C PHE A 175 -31.84 23.07 5.25
N PHE A 176 -30.72 23.80 5.47
CA PHE A 176 -30.76 25.24 5.78
C PHE A 176 -30.83 26.12 4.54
N ALA A 177 -30.39 25.64 3.38
CA ALA A 177 -30.42 26.38 2.11
C ALA A 177 -31.78 26.29 1.36
N VAL A 178 -32.62 25.32 1.72
CA VAL A 178 -33.98 25.14 1.14
C VAL A 178 -34.98 25.87 2.05
N LYS A 179 -35.07 27.20 1.89
CA LYS A 179 -36.22 28.02 2.36
C LYS A 179 -36.85 28.70 1.20
#